data_98148cd0f3932a91d7dd7dd043b52db3
#
_entry.id   98148cd0f3932a91d7dd7dd043b52db3
#
_cell.length_a   1.000
_cell.length_b   1.000
_cell.length_c   1.000
_cell.angle_alpha   90.00
_cell.angle_beta   90.00
_cell.angle_gamma   90.00
#
_symmetry.space_group_name_H-M   'P 1'
#
loop_
_entity.id
_entity.type
_entity.pdbx_description
1 polymer ?
#
loop_
_entity_poly.entity_id
_entity_poly.type
_entity_poly.pdbx_seq_one_letter_code
_entity_poly.pdbx_strand_id
1 'polypeptide(L)'
;MNAQGTVFKYPDNVDTDVIIPARYLNSQDAAELARHCMEDIDPEFVNKVKPGDIMVGGWNFGCGSSREHAPLVIKTSGIACVIAKSFARIFYRNAINIGLPILECEAAADAIAAGDEVAVDFDTGVITDVTTGKTFQAQPFPPFIQDIIRAGGLMKSIRQKGGNQK
;
A
#
# COMPACT_ATOMS: atom_id res chain seq x y z
N MET A 1 0.69 12.09 10.26
CA MET A 1 0.06 10.80 9.85
C MET A 1 1.13 9.73 9.82
N ASN A 2 0.95 8.69 10.60
CA ASN A 2 1.97 7.67 10.83
C ASN A 2 1.38 6.27 10.70
N ALA A 3 2.23 5.28 10.40
CA ALA A 3 1.87 3.87 10.45
C ALA A 3 2.98 3.08 11.14
N GLN A 4 2.63 1.97 11.77
CA GLN A 4 3.59 1.03 12.35
C GLN A 4 2.99 -0.35 12.33
N GLY A 5 3.75 -1.33 11.86
CA GLY A 5 3.28 -2.71 11.77
C GLY A 5 4.36 -3.68 11.34
N THR A 6 3.97 -4.93 11.20
CA THR A 6 4.83 -6.03 10.76
C THR A 6 4.89 -6.07 9.23
N VAL A 7 6.07 -6.40 8.70
CA VAL A 7 6.33 -6.38 7.26
C VAL A 7 6.01 -7.73 6.60
N PHE A 8 5.28 -7.65 5.49
CA PHE A 8 5.17 -8.71 4.48
C PHE A 8 6.01 -8.30 3.28
N LYS A 9 7.04 -9.06 2.94
CA LYS A 9 7.99 -8.72 1.88
C LYS A 9 7.82 -9.61 0.66
N TYR A 10 7.80 -8.99 -0.51
CA TYR A 10 7.61 -9.66 -1.80
C TYR A 10 8.71 -9.26 -2.80
N PRO A 11 8.92 -10.06 -3.86
CA PRO A 11 9.98 -9.79 -4.84
C PRO A 11 9.62 -8.66 -5.80
N ASP A 12 10.46 -8.48 -6.84
CA ASP A 12 10.20 -7.56 -7.94
C ASP A 12 9.01 -8.03 -8.77
N ASN A 13 8.40 -7.10 -9.51
CA ASN A 13 7.37 -7.36 -10.50
C ASN A 13 6.13 -8.07 -9.92
N VAL A 14 5.70 -7.65 -8.74
CA VAL A 14 4.39 -8.07 -8.22
C VAL A 14 3.32 -7.42 -9.08
N ASP A 15 2.74 -8.18 -10.00
CA ASP A 15 1.74 -7.66 -10.91
C ASP A 15 0.33 -7.68 -10.31
N THR A 16 -0.59 -6.97 -10.96
CA THR A 16 -1.96 -6.84 -10.46
C THR A 16 -2.71 -8.17 -10.41
N ASP A 17 -2.37 -9.12 -11.30
CA ASP A 17 -2.98 -10.45 -11.29
C ASP A 17 -2.48 -11.31 -10.12
N VAL A 18 -1.25 -11.06 -9.65
CA VAL A 18 -0.72 -11.68 -8.42
C VAL A 18 -1.40 -11.10 -7.19
N ILE A 19 -1.64 -9.78 -7.17
CA ILE A 19 -2.28 -9.10 -6.04
C ILE A 19 -3.73 -9.57 -5.88
N ILE A 20 -4.49 -9.59 -6.98
CA ILE A 20 -5.84 -10.14 -7.03
C ILE A 20 -6.08 -10.83 -8.36
N PRO A 21 -6.18 -12.17 -8.37
CA PRO A 21 -6.37 -12.93 -9.62
C PRO A 21 -7.67 -12.58 -10.33
N ALA A 22 -7.63 -12.58 -11.66
CA ALA A 22 -8.76 -12.24 -12.50
C ALA A 22 -10.00 -13.11 -12.22
N ARG A 23 -9.81 -14.35 -11.79
CA ARG A 23 -10.90 -15.28 -11.49
C ARG A 23 -11.84 -14.80 -10.38
N TYR A 24 -11.41 -13.83 -9.57
CA TYR A 24 -12.20 -13.26 -8.47
C TYR A 24 -12.87 -11.93 -8.82
N LEU A 25 -12.59 -11.35 -9.98
CA LEU A 25 -13.02 -9.98 -10.31
C LEU A 25 -14.50 -9.87 -10.73
N ASN A 26 -15.24 -10.95 -10.76
CA ASN A 26 -16.68 -10.93 -10.96
C ASN A 26 -17.45 -10.52 -9.69
N SER A 27 -16.80 -10.45 -8.55
CA SER A 27 -17.37 -9.86 -7.34
C SER A 27 -17.10 -8.35 -7.29
N GLN A 28 -18.07 -7.60 -6.75
CA GLN A 28 -17.94 -6.16 -6.49
C GLN A 28 -17.65 -5.84 -5.03
N ASP A 29 -17.65 -6.86 -4.18
CA ASP A 29 -17.44 -6.69 -2.74
C ASP A 29 -15.95 -6.68 -2.41
N ALA A 30 -15.44 -5.51 -1.98
CA ALA A 30 -14.04 -5.35 -1.62
C ALA A 30 -13.60 -6.30 -0.50
N ALA A 31 -14.45 -6.52 0.50
CA ALA A 31 -14.14 -7.42 1.61
C ALA A 31 -14.00 -8.87 1.14
N GLU A 32 -14.84 -9.31 0.22
CA GLU A 32 -14.74 -10.64 -0.38
C GLU A 32 -13.47 -10.78 -1.22
N LEU A 33 -13.19 -9.78 -2.07
CA LEU A 33 -11.97 -9.77 -2.87
C LEU A 33 -10.70 -9.78 -2.00
N ALA A 34 -10.71 -9.06 -0.90
CA ALA A 34 -9.56 -8.99 0.01
C ALA A 34 -9.20 -10.35 0.63
N ARG A 35 -10.15 -11.27 0.74
CA ARG A 35 -9.88 -12.63 1.22
C ARG A 35 -8.95 -13.41 0.31
N HIS A 36 -8.78 -12.96 -0.93
CA HIS A 36 -7.95 -13.60 -1.95
C HIS A 36 -6.71 -12.77 -2.28
N CYS A 37 -6.45 -11.70 -1.52
CA CYS A 37 -5.31 -10.83 -1.73
C CYS A 37 -4.01 -11.62 -1.59
N MET A 38 -3.14 -11.53 -2.59
CA MET A 38 -1.85 -12.20 -2.63
C MET A 38 -1.91 -13.74 -2.63
N GLU A 39 -3.08 -14.33 -2.83
CA GLU A 39 -3.32 -15.77 -2.69
C GLU A 39 -2.36 -16.62 -3.52
N ASP A 40 -2.06 -16.20 -4.75
CA ASP A 40 -1.23 -16.99 -5.67
C ASP A 40 0.26 -16.98 -5.32
N ILE A 41 0.73 -16.01 -4.55
CA ILE A 41 2.13 -15.87 -4.16
C ILE A 41 2.34 -16.13 -2.66
N ASP A 42 1.35 -15.85 -1.84
CA ASP A 42 1.42 -16.00 -0.38
C ASP A 42 0.05 -16.34 0.18
N PRO A 43 -0.35 -17.62 0.14
CA PRO A 43 -1.67 -18.04 0.61
C PRO A 43 -1.95 -17.71 2.08
N GLU A 44 -0.91 -17.59 2.89
CA GLU A 44 -1.04 -17.31 4.32
C GLU A 44 -1.18 -15.81 4.65
N PHE A 45 -0.98 -14.94 3.66
CA PHE A 45 -1.07 -13.49 3.88
C PHE A 45 -2.38 -13.09 4.55
N VAL A 46 -3.51 -13.55 4.01
CA VAL A 46 -4.84 -13.18 4.51
C VAL A 46 -5.11 -13.69 5.93
N ASN A 47 -4.41 -14.76 6.34
CA ASN A 47 -4.54 -15.32 7.69
C ASN A 47 -3.65 -14.63 8.72
N LYS A 48 -2.58 -13.98 8.27
CA LYS A 48 -1.56 -13.38 9.16
C LYS A 48 -1.62 -11.88 9.23
N VAL A 49 -2.16 -11.21 8.20
CA VAL A 49 -2.20 -9.75 8.13
C VAL A 49 -3.08 -9.18 9.25
N LYS A 50 -2.58 -8.11 9.87
CA LYS A 50 -3.32 -7.35 10.89
C LYS A 50 -3.45 -5.91 10.45
N PRO A 51 -4.50 -5.20 10.88
CA PRO A 51 -4.61 -3.77 10.58
C PRO A 51 -3.36 -3.01 11.02
N GLY A 52 -2.82 -2.21 10.12
CA GLY A 52 -1.59 -1.45 10.36
C GLY A 52 -0.33 -2.10 9.83
N ASP A 53 -0.37 -3.32 9.37
CA ASP A 53 0.80 -4.00 8.80
C ASP A 53 1.26 -3.32 7.50
N ILE A 54 2.51 -3.59 7.13
CA ILE A 54 3.19 -2.91 6.03
C ILE A 54 3.63 -3.93 4.99
N MET A 55 3.41 -3.61 3.72
CA MET A 55 3.84 -4.44 2.60
C MET A 55 5.08 -3.81 1.98
N VAL A 56 6.10 -4.64 1.69
CA VAL A 56 7.34 -4.19 1.06
C VAL A 56 7.53 -4.99 -0.23
N GLY A 57 7.79 -4.29 -1.33
CA GLY A 57 8.06 -4.91 -2.64
C GLY A 57 9.36 -4.41 -3.24
N GLY A 58 9.69 -4.91 -4.43
CA GLY A 58 10.86 -4.51 -5.18
C GLY A 58 10.52 -3.54 -6.31
N TRP A 59 11.12 -3.75 -7.47
CA TRP A 59 10.88 -2.94 -8.67
C TRP A 59 9.52 -3.26 -9.29
N ASN A 60 8.89 -2.25 -9.89
CA ASN A 60 7.67 -2.42 -10.70
C ASN A 60 6.48 -3.00 -9.94
N PHE A 61 6.30 -2.63 -8.68
CA PHE A 61 5.16 -3.12 -7.90
C PHE A 61 3.84 -2.63 -8.53
N GLY A 62 2.91 -3.55 -8.75
CA GLY A 62 1.62 -3.23 -9.35
C GLY A 62 1.63 -3.19 -10.87
N CYS A 63 2.65 -3.77 -11.51
CA CYS A 63 2.73 -3.87 -12.98
C CYS A 63 1.60 -4.74 -13.55
N GLY A 64 1.53 -4.80 -14.87
CA GLY A 64 0.51 -5.61 -15.56
C GLY A 64 -0.76 -4.82 -15.85
N SER A 65 -1.91 -5.48 -15.80
CA SER A 65 -3.20 -4.87 -16.15
C SER A 65 -3.59 -3.74 -15.21
N SER A 66 -4.25 -2.73 -15.77
CA SER A 66 -4.77 -1.59 -15.02
C SER A 66 -6.01 -1.99 -14.21
N ARG A 67 -5.81 -2.48 -12.98
CA ARG A 67 -6.89 -2.91 -12.10
C ARG A 67 -6.98 -2.03 -10.86
N GLU A 68 -8.08 -1.32 -10.74
CA GLU A 68 -8.38 -0.51 -9.56
C GLU A 68 -8.52 -1.39 -8.31
N HIS A 69 -8.90 -2.65 -8.48
CA HIS A 69 -9.07 -3.61 -7.39
C HIS A 69 -7.77 -3.94 -6.69
N ALA A 70 -6.62 -3.88 -7.37
CA ALA A 70 -5.34 -4.27 -6.77
C ALA A 70 -4.99 -3.43 -5.52
N PRO A 71 -4.89 -2.09 -5.60
CA PRO A 71 -4.64 -1.32 -4.38
C PRO A 71 -5.80 -1.37 -3.39
N LEU A 72 -7.03 -1.52 -3.87
CA LEU A 72 -8.20 -1.61 -3.00
C LEU A 72 -8.16 -2.84 -2.09
N VAL A 73 -7.81 -4.02 -2.64
CA VAL A 73 -7.75 -5.24 -1.82
C VAL A 73 -6.59 -5.21 -0.83
N ILE A 74 -5.48 -4.59 -1.19
CA ILE A 74 -4.36 -4.39 -0.26
C ILE A 74 -4.82 -3.54 0.93
N LYS A 75 -5.44 -2.40 0.65
CA LYS A 75 -5.96 -1.52 1.70
C LYS A 75 -7.02 -2.21 2.55
N THR A 76 -7.97 -2.89 1.92
CA THR A 76 -9.08 -3.56 2.61
C THR A 76 -8.58 -4.70 3.51
N SER A 77 -7.48 -5.36 3.14
CA SER A 77 -6.89 -6.42 3.96
C SER A 77 -6.25 -5.91 5.25
N GLY A 78 -6.07 -4.59 5.40
CA GLY A 78 -5.53 -3.98 6.61
C GLY A 78 -4.15 -3.35 6.45
N ILE A 79 -3.54 -3.46 5.29
CA ILE A 79 -2.22 -2.86 5.02
C ILE A 79 -2.32 -1.33 5.11
N ALA A 80 -1.45 -0.74 5.93
CA ALA A 80 -1.42 0.71 6.14
C ALA A 80 -0.58 1.44 5.09
N CYS A 81 0.41 0.75 4.51
CA CYS A 81 1.36 1.37 3.59
C CYS A 81 2.07 0.30 2.76
N VAL A 82 2.39 0.63 1.51
CA VAL A 82 3.26 -0.19 0.67
C VAL A 82 4.55 0.59 0.42
N ILE A 83 5.69 -0.05 0.69
CA ILE A 83 7.02 0.50 0.40
C ILE A 83 7.61 -0.37 -0.71
N ALA A 84 8.10 0.24 -1.78
CA ALA A 84 8.71 -0.51 -2.87
C ALA A 84 9.86 0.30 -3.48
N LYS A 85 10.69 -0.36 -4.30
CA LYS A 85 11.74 0.34 -5.05
C LYS A 85 11.14 1.22 -6.13
N SER A 86 10.09 0.75 -6.79
CA SER A 86 9.31 1.53 -7.74
C SER A 86 7.90 0.95 -7.88
N PHE A 87 6.97 1.77 -8.35
CA PHE A 87 5.61 1.37 -8.64
C PHE A 87 5.28 1.58 -10.11
N ALA A 88 4.46 0.71 -10.68
CA ALA A 88 3.87 0.97 -11.98
C ALA A 88 2.98 2.23 -11.88
N ARG A 89 3.01 3.08 -12.92
CA ARG A 89 2.37 4.40 -12.89
C ARG A 89 0.88 4.32 -12.58
N ILE A 90 0.18 3.40 -13.21
CA ILE A 90 -1.28 3.26 -13.04
C ILE A 90 -1.60 2.77 -11.63
N PHE A 91 -0.83 1.81 -11.11
CA PHE A 91 -0.99 1.35 -9.73
C PHE A 91 -0.77 2.50 -8.74
N TYR A 92 0.27 3.30 -8.93
CA TYR A 92 0.56 4.45 -8.10
C TYR A 92 -0.65 5.40 -8.04
N ARG A 93 -1.18 5.76 -9.21
CA ARG A 93 -2.33 6.65 -9.32
C ARG A 93 -3.57 6.06 -8.62
N ASN A 94 -3.87 4.80 -8.87
CA ASN A 94 -5.03 4.15 -8.28
C ASN A 94 -4.91 4.03 -6.75
N ALA A 95 -3.70 3.76 -6.25
CA ALA A 95 -3.45 3.68 -4.80
C ALA A 95 -3.74 5.02 -4.12
N ILE A 96 -3.23 6.12 -4.67
CA ILE A 96 -3.47 7.46 -4.13
C ILE A 96 -4.98 7.77 -4.16
N ASN A 97 -5.65 7.47 -5.28
CA ASN A 97 -7.08 7.75 -5.45
C ASN A 97 -7.95 7.06 -4.40
N ILE A 98 -7.56 5.90 -3.91
CA ILE A 98 -8.32 5.17 -2.89
C ILE A 98 -7.77 5.37 -1.47
N GLY A 99 -6.73 6.18 -1.32
CA GLY A 99 -6.16 6.49 0.00
C GLY A 99 -5.23 5.43 0.56
N LEU A 100 -4.61 4.61 -0.27
CA LEU A 100 -3.55 3.69 0.14
C LEU A 100 -2.20 4.41 0.06
N PRO A 101 -1.54 4.71 1.20
CA PRO A 101 -0.22 5.32 1.15
C PRO A 101 0.82 4.41 0.52
N ILE A 102 1.63 4.95 -0.38
CA ILE A 102 2.73 4.22 -1.01
C ILE A 102 3.97 5.10 -1.03
N LEU A 103 5.13 4.50 -0.78
CA LEU A 103 6.41 5.20 -0.75
C LEU A 103 7.44 4.45 -1.58
N GLU A 104 8.16 5.18 -2.45
CA GLU A 104 9.30 4.64 -3.17
C GLU A 104 10.57 4.89 -2.36
N CYS A 105 11.25 3.82 -1.97
CA CYS A 105 12.52 3.91 -1.27
C CYS A 105 13.32 2.64 -1.49
N GLU A 106 14.29 2.70 -2.41
CA GLU A 106 15.12 1.55 -2.77
C GLU A 106 15.89 1.01 -1.56
N ALA A 107 16.51 1.90 -0.79
CA ALA A 107 17.31 1.50 0.36
C ALA A 107 16.46 0.77 1.42
N ALA A 108 15.27 1.29 1.71
CA ALA A 108 14.36 0.65 2.66
C ALA A 108 13.86 -0.70 2.14
N ALA A 109 13.48 -0.76 0.86
CA ALA A 109 12.99 -2.00 0.26
C ALA A 109 14.06 -3.11 0.26
N ASP A 110 15.34 -2.75 0.09
CA ASP A 110 16.44 -3.71 0.15
C ASP A 110 16.74 -4.18 1.57
N ALA A 111 16.74 -3.27 2.54
CA ALA A 111 17.23 -3.54 3.89
C ALA A 111 16.18 -4.15 4.81
N ILE A 112 14.90 -3.81 4.62
CA ILE A 112 13.82 -4.33 5.46
C ILE A 112 13.56 -5.79 5.15
N ALA A 113 13.49 -6.63 6.19
CA ALA A 113 13.22 -8.07 6.05
C ALA A 113 11.77 -8.38 6.39
N ALA A 114 11.26 -9.48 5.83
CA ALA A 114 9.94 -9.99 6.20
C ALA A 114 9.89 -10.27 7.71
N GLY A 115 8.82 -9.85 8.36
CA GLY A 115 8.65 -10.00 9.80
C GLY A 115 9.22 -8.87 10.65
N ASP A 116 9.99 -7.95 10.06
CA ASP A 116 10.46 -6.77 10.78
C ASP A 116 9.28 -5.89 11.19
N GLU A 117 9.45 -5.16 12.29
CA GLU A 117 8.53 -4.10 12.65
C GLU A 117 9.03 -2.79 12.05
N VAL A 118 8.18 -2.09 11.33
CA VAL A 118 8.52 -0.85 10.63
C VAL A 118 7.55 0.26 10.98
N ALA A 119 8.08 1.45 11.23
CA ALA A 119 7.30 2.66 11.46
C ALA A 119 7.53 3.65 10.32
N VAL A 120 6.48 4.32 9.88
CA VAL A 120 6.54 5.28 8.78
C VAL A 120 5.90 6.59 9.22
N ASP A 121 6.61 7.69 8.99
CA ASP A 121 6.06 9.04 9.13
C ASP A 121 5.82 9.60 7.73
N PHE A 122 4.55 9.72 7.35
CA PHE A 122 4.18 10.17 6.00
C PHE A 122 4.41 11.68 5.80
N ASP A 123 4.45 12.45 6.88
CA ASP A 123 4.65 13.90 6.78
C ASP A 123 6.11 14.24 6.44
N THR A 124 7.05 13.45 6.92
CA THR A 124 8.49 13.66 6.70
C THR A 124 9.08 12.68 5.69
N GLY A 125 8.42 11.57 5.43
CA GLY A 125 8.94 10.49 4.58
C GLY A 125 9.94 9.58 5.27
N VAL A 126 10.10 9.68 6.59
CA VAL A 126 11.05 8.86 7.35
C VAL A 126 10.47 7.47 7.58
N ILE A 127 11.24 6.45 7.21
CA ILE A 127 10.92 5.04 7.43
C ILE A 127 11.92 4.51 8.46
N THR A 128 11.42 3.94 9.55
CA THR A 128 12.26 3.36 10.60
C THR A 128 12.03 1.87 10.69
N ASP A 129 13.07 1.07 10.46
CA ASP A 129 13.03 -0.36 10.77
C ASP A 129 13.30 -0.52 12.27
N VAL A 130 12.24 -0.67 13.04
CA VAL A 130 12.32 -0.74 14.51
C VAL A 130 13.12 -1.96 14.96
N THR A 131 13.01 -3.07 14.23
CA THR A 131 13.71 -4.31 14.54
C THR A 131 15.23 -4.15 14.46
N THR A 132 15.73 -3.42 13.45
CA THR A 132 17.18 -3.23 13.24
C THR A 132 17.69 -1.88 13.76
N GLY A 133 16.80 -0.93 14.02
CA GLY A 133 17.15 0.44 14.40
C GLY A 133 17.59 1.33 13.24
N LYS A 134 17.51 0.86 12.00
CA LYS A 134 17.90 1.64 10.80
C LYS A 134 16.78 2.57 10.38
N THR A 135 17.17 3.74 9.85
CA THR A 135 16.23 4.72 9.29
C THR A 135 16.54 4.98 7.83
N PHE A 136 15.49 5.32 7.07
CA PHE A 136 15.58 5.60 5.64
C PHE A 136 14.75 6.84 5.35
N GLN A 137 15.15 7.60 4.34
CA GLN A 137 14.44 8.79 3.91
C GLN A 137 13.79 8.55 2.54
N ALA A 138 12.48 8.52 2.52
CA ALA A 138 11.70 8.58 1.28
C ALA A 138 11.27 10.02 1.04
N GLN A 139 10.86 10.32 -0.19
CA GLN A 139 10.30 11.63 -0.50
C GLN A 139 8.89 11.71 0.08
N PRO A 140 8.59 12.71 0.94
CA PRO A 140 7.24 12.86 1.47
C PRO A 140 6.27 13.29 0.39
N PHE A 141 4.99 12.99 0.59
CA PHE A 141 3.95 13.44 -0.35
C PHE A 141 3.78 14.96 -0.29
N PRO A 142 3.48 15.61 -1.44
CA PRO A 142 2.99 16.98 -1.42
C PRO A 142 1.75 17.12 -0.52
N PRO A 143 1.50 18.30 0.07
CA PRO A 143 0.36 18.47 0.99
C PRO A 143 -0.99 18.05 0.42
N PHE A 144 -1.25 18.32 -0.85
CA PHE A 144 -2.53 17.96 -1.46
C PHE A 144 -2.73 16.43 -1.57
N ILE A 145 -1.64 15.68 -1.79
CA ILE A 145 -1.67 14.21 -1.80
C ILE A 145 -1.90 13.68 -0.38
N GLN A 146 -1.25 14.28 0.62
CA GLN A 146 -1.47 13.92 2.02
C GLN A 146 -2.93 14.09 2.42
N ASP A 147 -3.56 15.17 1.97
CA ASP A 147 -4.97 15.44 2.24
C ASP A 147 -5.89 14.37 1.63
N ILE A 148 -5.58 13.94 0.40
CA ILE A 148 -6.33 12.87 -0.27
C ILE A 148 -6.23 11.57 0.53
N ILE A 149 -5.03 11.21 0.97
CA ILE A 149 -4.79 9.99 1.73
C ILE A 149 -5.49 10.05 3.10
N ARG A 150 -5.39 11.18 3.81
CA ARG A 150 -6.05 11.36 5.11
C ARG A 150 -7.56 11.25 5.00
N ALA A 151 -8.13 11.73 3.91
CA ALA A 151 -9.57 11.65 3.68
C ALA A 151 -10.04 10.22 3.32
N GLY A 152 -9.12 9.32 2.98
CA GLY A 152 -9.42 7.95 2.56
C GLY A 152 -9.62 7.80 1.06
N GLY A 153 -9.13 8.76 0.26
CA GLY A 153 -9.15 8.71 -1.19
C GLY A 153 -9.66 10.00 -1.82
N LEU A 154 -9.50 10.11 -3.14
CA LEU A 154 -9.84 11.32 -3.89
C LEU A 154 -11.31 11.71 -3.77
N MET A 155 -12.23 10.76 -3.94
CA MET A 155 -13.67 11.04 -3.90
C MET A 155 -14.09 11.50 -2.51
N LYS A 156 -13.57 10.90 -1.45
CA LYS A 156 -13.84 11.34 -0.08
C LYS A 156 -13.27 12.72 0.20
N SER A 157 -12.08 13.03 -0.32
CA SER A 157 -11.46 14.34 -0.20
C SER A 157 -12.33 15.43 -0.83
N ILE A 158 -12.84 15.18 -2.03
CA ILE A 158 -13.74 16.10 -2.73
C ILE A 158 -15.04 16.32 -1.93
N ARG A 159 -15.63 15.26 -1.39
CA ARG A 159 -16.84 15.35 -0.57
C ARG A 159 -16.63 16.18 0.69
N GLN A 160 -15.49 16.01 1.36
CA GLN A 160 -15.17 16.77 2.56
C GLN A 160 -15.01 18.27 2.25
N LYS A 161 -14.32 18.61 1.16
CA LYS A 161 -14.16 20.00 0.71
C LYS A 161 -15.49 20.62 0.33
N GLY A 162 -16.34 19.88 -0.38
CA GLY A 162 -17.68 20.32 -0.73
C GLY A 162 -18.55 20.58 0.50
N GLY A 163 -18.47 19.71 1.52
CA GLY A 163 -19.17 19.88 2.78
C GLY A 163 -18.72 21.10 3.56
N ASN A 164 -17.44 21.43 3.50
CA ASN A 164 -16.87 22.56 4.21
C ASN A 164 -17.15 23.91 3.55
N GLN A 165 -17.66 23.93 2.33
CA GLN A 165 -17.99 25.14 1.59
C GLN A 165 -19.43 25.61 1.83
N LYS A 166 -20.17 24.88 2.60
CA LYS A 166 -21.51 25.28 3.02
C LYS A 166 -21.44 26.16 4.29
#